data_cb2f3ae6c1b0a57c25323b6fd6674a85
#
_entry.id   cb2f3ae6c1b0a57c25323b6fd6674a85
#
_cell.length_a   1.000
_cell.length_b   1.000
_cell.length_c   1.000
_cell.angle_alpha   90.00
_cell.angle_beta   90.00
_cell.angle_gamma   90.00
#
_symmetry.space_group_name_H-M   'P 1'
#
loop_
_entity.id
_entity.type
_entity.pdbx_description
1 polymer ?
#
loop_
_entity_poly.entity_id
_entity_poly.type
_entity_poly.pdbx_seq_one_letter_code
_entity_poly.pdbx_strand_id
1 'polypeptide(L)'
;MLEDKEKHLKFRIWVSVICMVCLCGCSSAGEKLKIEVTQQPVVMESHTKALLDKQILSFSLTQPVSEGYSVAYEGNCVINADGTLDRENEVTVFTSIMKENTVLANDTKHIGIANIDSTLTIQDENTLLLITTVHYDDPDGDVIFHYLEHMTLAVKQNKGTYHIEITEVTMA
;
A
#
# COMPACT_ATOMS: atom_id res chain seq x y z
N MET A 1 -19.01 -44.88 -53.71
CA MET A 1 -17.67 -44.25 -53.78
C MET A 1 -17.70 -42.74 -53.53
N LEU A 2 -18.78 -42.06 -53.76
CA LEU A 2 -18.94 -40.61 -53.44
C LEU A 2 -19.34 -40.34 -51.98
N GLU A 3 -20.14 -41.20 -51.38
CA GLU A 3 -20.63 -41.03 -49.97
C GLU A 3 -19.52 -41.14 -48.91
N ASP A 4 -18.49 -41.92 -49.19
CA ASP A 4 -17.38 -42.14 -48.26
C ASP A 4 -16.43 -40.92 -48.17
N LYS A 5 -16.28 -40.20 -49.30
CA LYS A 5 -15.51 -38.95 -49.32
C LYS A 5 -16.18 -37.82 -48.59
N GLU A 6 -17.48 -37.75 -48.57
CA GLU A 6 -18.23 -36.70 -47.85
C GLU A 6 -18.16 -36.89 -46.33
N LYS A 7 -18.20 -38.15 -45.85
CA LYS A 7 -18.04 -38.48 -44.44
C LYS A 7 -16.64 -38.12 -43.92
N HIS A 8 -15.59 -38.43 -44.72
CA HIS A 8 -14.22 -38.06 -44.35
C HIS A 8 -13.99 -36.56 -44.36
N LEU A 9 -14.64 -35.83 -45.28
CA LEU A 9 -14.52 -34.37 -45.33
C LEU A 9 -15.21 -33.71 -44.14
N LYS A 10 -16.42 -34.16 -43.78
CA LYS A 10 -17.13 -33.66 -42.59
C LYS A 10 -16.39 -33.98 -41.28
N PHE A 11 -15.79 -35.16 -41.16
CA PHE A 11 -14.98 -35.53 -40.00
C PHE A 11 -13.70 -34.69 -39.90
N ARG A 12 -13.02 -34.39 -40.99
CA ARG A 12 -11.83 -33.54 -40.99
C ARG A 12 -12.15 -32.07 -40.61
N ILE A 13 -13.30 -31.54 -41.07
CA ILE A 13 -13.76 -30.22 -40.72
C ILE A 13 -14.10 -30.15 -39.19
N TRP A 14 -14.76 -31.20 -38.68
CA TRP A 14 -15.09 -31.29 -37.25
C TRP A 14 -13.84 -31.37 -36.36
N VAL A 15 -12.84 -32.16 -36.73
CA VAL A 15 -11.59 -32.26 -35.98
C VAL A 15 -10.81 -30.93 -36.03
N SER A 16 -10.80 -30.24 -37.18
CA SER A 16 -10.16 -28.93 -37.29
C SER A 16 -10.87 -27.85 -36.42
N VAL A 17 -12.21 -27.87 -36.34
CA VAL A 17 -12.97 -26.95 -35.52
C VAL A 17 -12.74 -27.24 -34.03
N ILE A 18 -12.69 -28.53 -33.63
CA ILE A 18 -12.39 -28.90 -32.23
C ILE A 18 -10.95 -28.51 -31.85
N CYS A 19 -9.96 -28.71 -32.73
CA CYS A 19 -8.60 -28.25 -32.47
C CYS A 19 -8.48 -26.74 -32.43
N MET A 20 -9.26 -25.97 -33.22
CA MET A 20 -9.26 -24.52 -33.15
C MET A 20 -9.90 -23.99 -31.85
N VAL A 21 -10.92 -24.66 -31.33
CA VAL A 21 -11.53 -24.32 -30.07
C VAL A 21 -10.64 -24.67 -28.86
N CYS A 22 -9.85 -25.76 -28.97
CA CYS A 22 -8.88 -26.12 -27.92
C CYS A 22 -7.62 -25.23 -27.90
N LEU A 23 -7.30 -24.52 -29.00
CA LEU A 23 -6.17 -23.59 -29.05
C LEU A 23 -6.54 -22.18 -28.60
N CYS A 24 -7.83 -21.83 -28.46
CA CYS A 24 -8.29 -20.59 -27.85
C CYS A 24 -8.43 -20.68 -26.31
N GLY A 25 -8.10 -21.83 -25.73
CA GLY A 25 -8.02 -22.06 -24.28
C GLY A 25 -6.64 -21.83 -23.68
N CYS A 26 -5.73 -21.13 -24.37
CA CYS A 26 -4.55 -20.57 -23.73
C CYS A 26 -5.01 -19.41 -22.85
N SER A 27 -5.11 -19.70 -21.56
CA SER A 27 -5.07 -18.77 -20.46
C SER A 27 -4.60 -17.38 -20.92
N SER A 28 -5.51 -16.44 -21.08
CA SER A 28 -5.17 -15.08 -20.77
C SER A 28 -4.72 -15.12 -19.30
N ALA A 29 -3.42 -15.15 -19.05
CA ALA A 29 -2.91 -14.61 -17.81
C ALA A 29 -3.60 -13.26 -17.71
N GLY A 30 -4.58 -13.13 -16.84
CA GLY A 30 -5.37 -11.93 -16.69
C GLY A 30 -4.37 -10.79 -16.55
N GLU A 31 -4.48 -9.78 -17.41
CA GLU A 31 -3.64 -8.61 -17.33
C GLU A 31 -3.96 -8.00 -15.96
N LYS A 32 -2.97 -8.01 -15.03
CA LYS A 32 -3.17 -7.49 -13.69
C LYS A 32 -3.54 -6.03 -13.76
N LEU A 33 -4.56 -5.63 -13.04
CA LEU A 33 -5.01 -4.25 -12.98
C LEU A 33 -3.93 -3.42 -12.27
N LYS A 34 -3.22 -2.58 -13.02
CA LYS A 34 -2.32 -1.58 -12.45
C LYS A 34 -3.15 -0.45 -11.86
N ILE A 35 -3.06 -0.28 -10.54
CA ILE A 35 -3.77 0.76 -9.83
C ILE A 35 -2.87 1.99 -9.68
N GLU A 36 -3.41 3.15 -10.05
CA GLU A 36 -2.83 4.45 -9.72
C GLU A 36 -3.47 4.99 -8.44
N VAL A 37 -2.63 5.35 -7.47
CA VAL A 37 -3.09 5.91 -6.19
C VAL A 37 -3.46 7.37 -6.40
N THR A 38 -4.74 7.69 -6.29
CA THR A 38 -5.29 9.03 -6.51
C THR A 38 -5.91 9.67 -5.28
N GLN A 39 -6.11 8.89 -4.22
CA GLN A 39 -6.71 9.35 -2.98
C GLN A 39 -5.64 9.96 -2.07
N GLN A 40 -6.04 10.92 -1.24
CA GLN A 40 -5.15 11.50 -0.25
C GLN A 40 -5.08 10.61 1.01
N PRO A 41 -3.92 10.54 1.68
CA PRO A 41 -3.79 9.86 2.97
C PRO A 41 -4.60 10.58 4.06
N VAL A 42 -5.01 9.81 5.06
CA VAL A 42 -5.85 10.28 6.16
C VAL A 42 -5.19 9.94 7.49
N VAL A 43 -5.19 10.93 8.42
CA VAL A 43 -4.84 10.67 9.82
C VAL A 43 -6.00 9.91 10.46
N MET A 44 -5.72 8.72 10.98
CA MET A 44 -6.70 7.88 11.66
C MET A 44 -6.76 8.20 13.15
N GLU A 45 -5.59 8.29 13.78
CA GLU A 45 -5.47 8.38 15.23
C GLU A 45 -4.17 9.09 15.63
N SER A 46 -4.22 9.78 16.79
CA SER A 46 -3.02 10.31 17.45
C SER A 46 -3.20 10.23 18.96
N HIS A 47 -2.21 9.69 19.65
CA HIS A 47 -2.21 9.55 21.11
C HIS A 47 -0.94 10.09 21.73
N THR A 48 -1.08 10.80 22.85
CA THR A 48 0.06 11.32 23.61
C THR A 48 0.16 10.61 24.95
N LYS A 49 1.36 10.11 25.28
CA LYS A 49 1.67 9.49 26.56
C LYS A 49 2.79 10.26 27.24
N ALA A 50 2.57 10.68 28.51
CA ALA A 50 3.61 11.33 29.32
C ALA A 50 4.77 10.37 29.63
N LEU A 51 6.00 10.88 29.55
CA LEU A 51 7.24 10.20 29.88
C LEU A 51 8.16 11.16 30.65
N LEU A 52 8.06 11.19 31.97
CA LEU A 52 8.80 12.11 32.83
C LEU A 52 8.60 13.60 32.39
N ASP A 53 9.67 14.19 31.82
CA ASP A 53 9.72 15.56 31.30
C ASP A 53 9.45 15.66 29.77
N LYS A 54 9.16 14.55 29.12
CA LYS A 54 8.88 14.44 27.68
C LYS A 54 7.51 13.79 27.45
N GLN A 55 7.08 13.73 26.20
CA GLN A 55 5.86 13.05 25.78
C GLN A 55 6.15 12.19 24.56
N ILE A 56 5.56 10.99 24.50
CA ILE A 56 5.57 10.16 23.29
C ILE A 56 4.28 10.45 22.53
N LEU A 57 4.39 10.87 21.29
CA LEU A 57 3.29 10.97 20.35
C LEU A 57 3.30 9.74 19.44
N SER A 58 2.26 8.93 19.55
CA SER A 58 1.98 7.82 18.64
C SER A 58 0.86 8.24 17.69
N PHE A 59 0.98 7.88 16.41
CA PHE A 59 -0.02 8.20 15.39
C PHE A 59 -0.18 7.09 14.38
N SER A 60 -1.34 7.03 13.75
CA SER A 60 -1.60 6.16 12.61
C SER A 60 -2.17 6.96 11.43
N LEU A 61 -1.72 6.58 10.23
CA LEU A 61 -2.18 7.14 8.97
C LEU A 61 -2.64 5.99 8.07
N THR A 62 -3.50 6.30 7.11
CA THR A 62 -3.91 5.37 6.08
C THR A 62 -3.88 6.06 4.73
N GLN A 63 -3.17 5.46 3.77
CA GLN A 63 -3.21 5.79 2.36
C GLN A 63 -4.18 4.83 1.68
N PRO A 64 -5.37 5.27 1.29
CA PRO A 64 -6.27 4.46 0.48
C PRO A 64 -5.65 4.23 -0.91
N VAL A 65 -5.65 2.99 -1.38
CA VAL A 65 -5.12 2.64 -2.70
C VAL A 65 -6.27 2.42 -3.68
N SER A 66 -7.07 1.38 -3.52
CA SER A 66 -8.25 1.07 -4.34
C SER A 66 -9.01 -0.13 -3.75
N GLU A 67 -10.33 -0.19 -3.98
CA GLU A 67 -11.21 -1.38 -3.74
C GLU A 67 -10.85 -2.23 -2.51
N GLY A 68 -10.77 -1.58 -1.34
CA GLY A 68 -10.43 -2.23 -0.08
C GLY A 68 -8.95 -2.39 0.20
N TYR A 69 -8.04 -2.00 -0.73
CA TYR A 69 -6.62 -1.96 -0.46
C TYR A 69 -6.20 -0.61 0.13
N SER A 70 -5.32 -0.66 1.11
CA SER A 70 -4.72 0.52 1.72
C SER A 70 -3.30 0.23 2.21
N VAL A 71 -2.53 1.29 2.43
CA VAL A 71 -1.27 1.21 3.15
C VAL A 71 -1.44 1.95 4.48
N ALA A 72 -1.19 1.24 5.56
CA ALA A 72 -1.28 1.76 6.92
C ALA A 72 0.11 2.07 7.46
N TYR A 73 0.24 3.20 8.15
CA TYR A 73 1.47 3.66 8.80
C TYR A 73 1.21 3.84 10.29
N GLU A 74 2.08 3.30 11.13
CA GLU A 74 2.10 3.52 12.56
C GLU A 74 3.42 4.17 12.93
N GLY A 75 3.37 5.39 13.44
CA GLY A 75 4.56 6.19 13.74
C GLY A 75 4.63 6.62 15.19
N ASN A 76 5.86 6.84 15.67
CA ASN A 76 6.13 7.38 16.99
C ASN A 76 7.23 8.43 16.91
N CYS A 77 7.05 9.49 17.70
CA CYS A 77 8.07 10.50 17.97
C CYS A 77 8.04 10.96 19.43
N VAL A 78 9.11 11.56 19.89
CA VAL A 78 9.21 12.12 21.23
C VAL A 78 9.14 13.64 21.14
N ILE A 79 8.40 14.25 22.07
CA ILE A 79 8.21 15.69 22.20
C ILE A 79 8.82 16.15 23.52
N ASN A 80 9.68 17.15 23.46
CA ASN A 80 10.29 17.80 24.61
C ASN A 80 9.29 18.62 25.44
N ALA A 81 9.67 19.02 26.65
CA ALA A 81 8.83 19.84 27.52
C ALA A 81 8.45 21.20 26.93
N ASP A 82 9.26 21.75 26.04
CA ASP A 82 9.01 23.01 25.32
C ASP A 82 8.09 22.85 24.09
N GLY A 83 7.69 21.60 23.78
CA GLY A 83 6.81 21.27 22.66
C GLY A 83 7.51 20.98 21.35
N THR A 84 8.83 20.99 21.29
CA THR A 84 9.60 20.66 20.09
C THR A 84 9.82 19.16 19.95
N LEU A 85 10.04 18.69 18.72
CA LEU A 85 10.44 17.31 18.45
C LEU A 85 11.84 17.04 19.00
N ASP A 86 11.97 15.92 19.68
CA ASP A 86 13.24 15.49 20.27
C ASP A 86 14.12 14.79 19.21
N ARG A 87 15.23 15.41 18.85
CA ARG A 87 16.18 14.91 17.88
C ARG A 87 17.17 13.88 18.43
N GLU A 88 17.21 13.71 19.76
CA GLU A 88 18.07 12.74 20.42
C GLU A 88 17.45 11.34 20.45
N ASN A 89 16.13 11.27 20.38
CA ASN A 89 15.39 10.01 20.31
C ASN A 89 15.02 9.66 18.87
N GLU A 90 15.07 8.36 18.59
CA GLU A 90 14.70 7.83 17.29
C GLU A 90 13.20 8.04 17.02
N VAL A 91 12.88 8.51 15.82
CA VAL A 91 11.53 8.44 15.28
C VAL A 91 11.36 7.14 14.53
N THR A 92 10.22 6.51 14.69
CA THR A 92 9.95 5.20 14.08
C THR A 92 8.69 5.22 13.26
N VAL A 93 8.68 4.43 12.20
CA VAL A 93 7.48 4.15 11.41
C VAL A 93 7.43 2.66 11.08
N PHE A 94 6.26 2.11 11.16
CA PHE A 94 5.92 0.76 10.75
C PHE A 94 4.87 0.82 9.65
N THR A 95 5.08 0.09 8.55
CA THR A 95 4.21 0.17 7.38
C THR A 95 3.64 -1.18 7.04
N SER A 96 2.36 -1.22 6.72
CA SER A 96 1.63 -2.44 6.37
C SER A 96 0.77 -2.24 5.14
N ILE A 97 0.74 -3.22 4.25
CA ILE A 97 -0.23 -3.30 3.17
C ILE A 97 -1.44 -4.07 3.69
N MET A 98 -2.61 -3.50 3.52
CA MET A 98 -3.87 -4.01 4.03
C MET A 98 -4.85 -4.28 2.88
N LYS A 99 -5.65 -5.34 3.04
CA LYS A 99 -6.89 -5.53 2.28
C LYS A 99 -8.03 -5.60 3.28
N GLU A 100 -8.91 -4.59 3.25
CA GLU A 100 -9.91 -4.36 4.30
C GLU A 100 -9.25 -4.30 5.69
N ASN A 101 -9.48 -5.31 6.55
CA ASN A 101 -8.90 -5.42 7.89
C ASN A 101 -7.79 -6.50 7.99
N THR A 102 -7.31 -7.01 6.85
CA THR A 102 -6.32 -8.07 6.82
C THR A 102 -4.95 -7.52 6.39
N VAL A 103 -3.92 -7.76 7.20
CA VAL A 103 -2.54 -7.46 6.83
C VAL A 103 -2.09 -8.46 5.76
N LEU A 104 -1.74 -7.94 4.59
CA LEU A 104 -1.18 -8.72 3.48
C LEU A 104 0.35 -8.75 3.54
N ALA A 105 0.98 -7.61 3.80
CA ALA A 105 2.42 -7.50 3.91
C ALA A 105 2.82 -6.44 4.94
N ASN A 106 3.94 -6.66 5.59
CA ASN A 106 4.67 -5.75 6.46
C ASN A 106 6.10 -6.29 6.62
N ASP A 107 6.90 -5.76 7.53
CA ASP A 107 8.28 -6.20 7.81
C ASP A 107 8.40 -7.66 8.28
N THR A 108 7.32 -8.28 8.77
CA THR A 108 7.31 -9.66 9.31
C THR A 108 6.44 -10.63 8.51
N LYS A 109 5.59 -10.16 7.63
CA LYS A 109 4.62 -10.96 6.87
C LYS A 109 4.57 -10.52 5.41
N HIS A 110 4.65 -11.48 4.50
CA HIS A 110 4.50 -11.25 3.07
C HIS A 110 3.53 -12.25 2.46
N ILE A 111 2.42 -11.75 1.93
CA ILE A 111 1.52 -12.48 1.03
C ILE A 111 1.68 -11.81 -0.34
N GLY A 112 2.16 -12.56 -1.33
CA GLY A 112 2.50 -12.00 -2.62
C GLY A 112 3.92 -11.44 -2.71
N ILE A 113 4.17 -10.66 -3.75
CA ILE A 113 5.42 -9.91 -3.91
C ILE A 113 5.18 -8.52 -3.34
N ALA A 114 5.82 -8.23 -2.21
CA ALA A 114 5.76 -6.93 -1.57
C ALA A 114 7.17 -6.39 -1.36
N ASN A 115 7.36 -5.12 -1.67
CA ASN A 115 8.54 -4.36 -1.28
C ASN A 115 8.04 -3.05 -0.65
N ILE A 116 8.38 -2.85 0.62
CA ILE A 116 7.98 -1.68 1.39
C ILE A 116 9.27 -1.09 1.97
N ASP A 117 9.52 0.18 1.69
CA ASP A 117 10.60 0.94 2.28
C ASP A 117 10.03 2.27 2.78
N SER A 118 10.08 2.48 4.09
CA SER A 118 9.51 3.65 4.74
C SER A 118 10.53 4.26 5.70
N THR A 119 10.70 5.56 5.58
CA THR A 119 11.61 6.34 6.43
C THR A 119 10.87 7.54 7.01
N LEU A 120 10.90 7.67 8.34
CA LEU A 120 10.39 8.83 9.06
C LEU A 120 11.57 9.63 9.62
N THR A 121 11.60 10.92 9.35
CA THR A 121 12.69 11.81 9.81
C THR A 121 12.15 13.12 10.38
N ILE A 122 12.87 13.71 11.34
CA ILE A 122 12.57 15.05 11.84
C ILE A 122 13.16 16.07 10.86
N GLN A 123 12.29 16.86 10.24
CA GLN A 123 12.67 17.91 9.31
C GLN A 123 13.00 19.22 10.04
N ASP A 124 12.15 19.63 10.96
CA ASP A 124 12.34 20.81 11.82
C ASP A 124 11.81 20.57 13.24
N GLU A 125 11.60 21.64 14.02
CA GLU A 125 11.18 21.56 15.42
C GLU A 125 9.79 20.92 15.63
N ASN A 126 8.92 20.97 14.61
CA ASN A 126 7.53 20.51 14.69
C ASN A 126 7.07 19.74 13.44
N THR A 127 8.00 19.34 12.58
CA THR A 127 7.67 18.73 11.30
C THR A 127 8.44 17.43 11.11
N LEU A 128 7.71 16.40 10.71
CA LEU A 128 8.24 15.11 10.29
C LEU A 128 8.09 14.97 8.78
N LEU A 129 9.04 14.31 8.14
CA LEU A 129 8.96 13.87 6.76
C LEU A 129 8.89 12.35 6.72
N LEU A 130 7.81 11.80 6.18
CA LEU A 130 7.64 10.40 5.88
C LEU A 130 7.84 10.18 4.37
N ILE A 131 8.80 9.36 4.02
CA ILE A 131 9.05 8.93 2.64
C ILE A 131 8.77 7.44 2.57
N THR A 132 7.93 7.03 1.64
CA THR A 132 7.57 5.63 1.47
C THR A 132 7.61 5.22 0.00
N THR A 133 8.28 4.11 -0.27
CA THR A 133 8.16 3.39 -1.53
C THR A 133 7.41 2.10 -1.29
N VAL A 134 6.36 1.87 -2.05
CA VAL A 134 5.57 0.64 -2.00
C VAL A 134 5.50 0.02 -3.37
N HIS A 135 5.78 -1.27 -3.43
CA HIS A 135 5.46 -2.15 -4.56
C HIS A 135 4.72 -3.36 -4.03
N TYR A 136 3.57 -3.66 -4.57
CA TYR A 136 2.78 -4.82 -4.22
C TYR A 136 2.18 -5.49 -5.46
N ASP A 137 2.31 -6.81 -5.51
CA ASP A 137 1.75 -7.68 -6.54
C ASP A 137 0.95 -8.79 -5.83
N ASP A 138 -0.38 -8.75 -5.95
CA ASP A 138 -1.27 -9.74 -5.34
C ASP A 138 -1.05 -11.11 -6.00
N PRO A 139 -0.73 -12.17 -5.24
CA PRO A 139 -0.51 -13.51 -5.78
C PRO A 139 -1.78 -14.14 -6.36
N ASP A 140 -2.94 -13.81 -5.80
CA ASP A 140 -4.24 -14.30 -6.25
C ASP A 140 -4.77 -13.54 -7.47
N GLY A 141 -4.02 -12.57 -7.96
CA GLY A 141 -3.96 -12.30 -9.37
C GLY A 141 -4.44 -10.97 -9.88
N ASP A 142 -5.20 -10.16 -9.17
CA ASP A 142 -5.95 -9.11 -9.85
C ASP A 142 -5.35 -7.70 -9.72
N VAL A 143 -4.47 -7.46 -8.74
CA VAL A 143 -4.02 -6.12 -8.39
C VAL A 143 -2.51 -6.01 -8.31
N ILE A 144 -1.97 -4.98 -8.95
CA ILE A 144 -0.59 -4.53 -8.77
C ILE A 144 -0.59 -3.01 -8.57
N PHE A 145 0.16 -2.52 -7.58
CA PHE A 145 0.38 -1.10 -7.43
C PHE A 145 1.82 -0.78 -7.00
N HIS A 146 2.27 0.38 -7.43
CA HIS A 146 3.58 0.92 -7.09
C HIS A 146 3.47 2.44 -6.99
N TYR A 147 4.01 3.02 -5.92
CA TYR A 147 4.12 4.45 -5.77
C TYR A 147 5.29 4.84 -4.87
N LEU A 148 5.78 6.05 -5.04
CA LEU A 148 6.65 6.77 -4.11
C LEU A 148 5.83 7.92 -3.53
N GLU A 149 5.78 8.02 -2.22
CA GLU A 149 5.03 9.05 -1.51
C GLU A 149 5.94 9.81 -0.54
N HIS A 150 5.81 11.11 -0.54
CA HIS A 150 6.39 12.00 0.44
C HIS A 150 5.27 12.71 1.17
N MET A 151 5.17 12.51 2.48
CA MET A 151 4.23 13.20 3.35
C MET A 151 4.95 14.10 4.34
N THR A 152 4.55 15.36 4.39
CA THR A 152 4.97 16.29 5.45
C THR A 152 3.91 16.28 6.55
N LEU A 153 4.35 15.94 7.76
CA LEU A 153 3.49 15.76 8.93
C LEU A 153 3.84 16.84 9.96
N ALA A 154 2.89 17.73 10.25
CA ALA A 154 3.06 18.73 11.30
C ALA A 154 2.57 18.21 12.65
N VAL A 155 3.39 18.37 13.69
CA VAL A 155 2.99 18.15 15.08
C VAL A 155 2.30 19.42 15.57
N LYS A 156 1.03 19.30 15.95
CA LYS A 156 0.21 20.39 16.48
C LYS A 156 -0.20 20.13 17.92
N GLN A 157 -0.29 21.20 18.71
CA GLN A 157 -0.79 21.13 20.08
C GLN A 157 -2.19 21.72 20.17
N ASN A 158 -3.09 20.99 20.82
CA ASN A 158 -4.44 21.46 21.14
C ASN A 158 -4.77 21.10 22.60
N LYS A 159 -5.00 22.11 23.43
CA LYS A 159 -5.37 21.94 24.86
C LYS A 159 -4.45 20.98 25.64
N GLY A 160 -3.14 21.02 25.35
CA GLY A 160 -2.14 20.23 26.07
C GLY A 160 -1.91 18.83 25.53
N THR A 161 -2.65 18.41 24.51
CA THR A 161 -2.39 17.16 23.75
C THR A 161 -1.79 17.46 22.38
N TYR A 162 -0.94 16.57 21.91
CA TYR A 162 -0.33 16.67 20.58
C TYR A 162 -1.03 15.74 19.61
N HIS A 163 -1.07 16.15 18.33
CA HIS A 163 -1.62 15.37 17.22
C HIS A 163 -0.85 15.66 15.94
N ILE A 164 -1.00 14.78 14.97
CA ILE A 164 -0.41 14.92 13.63
C ILE A 164 -1.44 15.51 12.67
N GLU A 165 -0.98 16.44 11.84
CA GLU A 165 -1.70 16.92 10.66
C GLU A 165 -0.85 16.67 9.41
N ILE A 166 -1.44 16.14 8.36
CA ILE A 166 -0.79 16.05 7.04
C ILE A 166 -0.88 17.42 6.38
N THR A 167 0.26 18.05 6.09
CA THR A 167 0.32 19.39 5.51
C THR A 167 0.66 19.38 4.03
N GLU A 168 1.36 18.35 3.57
CA GLU A 168 1.72 18.20 2.17
C GLU A 168 1.82 16.72 1.81
N VAL A 169 1.40 16.37 0.59
CA VAL A 169 1.56 15.03 0.01
C VAL A 169 2.01 15.17 -1.43
N THR A 170 3.09 14.51 -1.77
CA THR A 170 3.59 14.40 -3.14
C THR A 170 3.72 12.94 -3.50
N MET A 171 3.13 12.55 -4.64
CA MET A 171 3.22 11.19 -5.18
C MET A 171 3.94 11.18 -6.52
N ALA A 172 4.74 10.15 -6.78
CA ALA A 172 5.50 9.91 -8.00
C ALA A 172 5.41 8.44 -8.47
#